data_256e3ea81f50a0eb5bd0be6679b2cadc
#
_entry.id   256e3ea81f50a0eb5bd0be6679b2cadc
#
_cell.length_a   1.000
_cell.length_b   1.000
_cell.length_c   1.000
_cell.angle_alpha   90.00
_cell.angle_beta   90.00
_cell.angle_gamma   90.00
#
_symmetry.space_group_name_H-M   'P 1'
#
loop_
_entity.id
_entity.type
_entity.pdbx_description
1 polymer ?
#
loop_
_entity_poly.entity_id
_entity_poly.type
_entity_poly.pdbx_seq_one_letter_code
_entity_poly.pdbx_strand_id
1 'polypeptide(L)'
;MMNINEIKEILPHRYPFLLVDKVEEITESKVVAYKNVTINEPFFQGHFPDYPVMPGVLIVEALAQAGAIALLNKEEFKGKTPFFAGIDKVRFKKQVLPGDTLRLEVEIIKLRGSIGFGKAT
;
A
#
# COMPACT_ATOMS: atom_id res chain seq x y z
N MET A 1 -6.10 -3.97 -14.25
CA MET A 1 -5.47 -4.99 -13.41
C MET A 1 -3.97 -5.01 -13.63
N MET A 2 -3.20 -5.09 -12.55
CA MET A 2 -1.74 -5.10 -12.64
C MET A 2 -1.15 -6.26 -11.87
N ASN A 3 -0.16 -6.95 -12.46
CA ASN A 3 0.63 -7.97 -11.77
C ASN A 3 1.82 -7.30 -11.07
N ILE A 4 2.61 -8.10 -10.35
CA ILE A 4 3.73 -7.56 -9.56
C ILE A 4 4.79 -6.87 -10.42
N ASN A 5 5.03 -7.36 -11.62
CA ASN A 5 6.03 -6.75 -12.49
C ASN A 5 5.61 -5.36 -12.95
N GLU A 6 4.32 -5.20 -13.26
CA GLU A 6 3.78 -3.89 -13.63
C GLU A 6 3.80 -2.92 -12.45
N ILE A 7 3.52 -3.42 -11.23
CA ILE A 7 3.60 -2.62 -10.02
C ILE A 7 5.04 -2.12 -9.81
N LYS A 8 6.03 -2.99 -10.02
CA LYS A 8 7.44 -2.63 -9.86
C LYS A 8 7.91 -1.58 -10.87
N GLU A 9 7.26 -1.47 -12.00
CA GLU A 9 7.57 -0.42 -12.98
C GLU A 9 7.09 0.95 -12.49
N ILE A 10 6.08 0.98 -11.61
CA ILE A 10 5.50 2.22 -11.11
C ILE A 10 6.11 2.61 -9.78
N LEU A 11 6.20 1.68 -8.83
CA LEU A 11 6.74 1.93 -7.49
C LEU A 11 8.24 1.64 -7.42
N PRO A 12 9.02 2.51 -6.76
CA PRO A 12 10.45 2.25 -6.53
C PRO A 12 10.70 1.25 -5.41
N HIS A 13 9.71 0.99 -4.57
CA HIS A 13 9.84 0.09 -3.42
C HIS A 13 10.24 -1.31 -3.85
N ARG A 14 11.05 -1.98 -3.02
CA ARG A 14 11.49 -3.36 -3.27
C ARG A 14 11.49 -4.12 -1.96
N TYR A 15 11.62 -5.45 -2.07
CA TYR A 15 11.69 -6.31 -0.89
C TYR A 15 12.70 -5.77 0.13
N PRO A 16 12.40 -5.76 1.41
CA PRO A 16 11.19 -6.27 2.04
C PRO A 16 10.08 -5.22 2.22
N PHE A 17 10.17 -4.08 1.57
CA PHE A 17 9.28 -2.94 1.79
C PHE A 17 8.24 -2.72 0.69
N LEU A 18 8.18 -3.58 -0.30
CA LEU A 18 7.12 -3.53 -1.31
C LEU A 18 5.92 -4.31 -0.77
N LEU A 19 4.83 -3.61 -0.44
CA LEU A 19 3.69 -4.18 0.28
C LEU A 19 2.41 -4.27 -0.53
N VAL A 20 2.51 -4.31 -1.87
CA VAL A 20 1.36 -4.50 -2.75
C VAL A 20 1.69 -5.63 -3.71
N ASP A 21 0.84 -6.66 -3.75
CA ASP A 21 1.09 -7.84 -4.57
C ASP A 21 0.37 -7.80 -5.93
N LYS A 22 -0.81 -7.20 -5.98
CA LYS A 22 -1.51 -7.03 -7.25
C LYS A 22 -2.51 -5.88 -7.16
N VAL A 23 -2.86 -5.32 -8.31
CA VAL A 23 -3.91 -4.31 -8.43
C VAL A 23 -5.07 -4.93 -9.18
N GLU A 24 -6.24 -4.91 -8.58
CA GLU A 24 -7.45 -5.43 -9.21
C GLU A 24 -8.14 -4.38 -10.07
N GLU A 25 -8.19 -3.14 -9.58
CA GLU A 25 -8.90 -2.06 -10.24
C GLU A 25 -8.13 -0.76 -10.07
N ILE A 26 -8.02 0.00 -11.13
CA ILE A 26 -7.40 1.33 -11.09
C ILE A 26 -8.16 2.25 -12.02
N THR A 27 -8.55 3.43 -11.51
CA THR A 27 -9.22 4.46 -12.28
C THR A 27 -8.49 5.79 -12.05
N GLU A 28 -9.03 6.87 -12.59
CA GLU A 28 -8.49 8.22 -12.40
C GLU A 28 -8.34 8.59 -10.93
N SER A 29 -9.25 8.12 -10.09
CA SER A 29 -9.34 8.56 -8.69
C SER A 29 -9.32 7.45 -7.67
N LYS A 30 -9.28 6.17 -8.08
CA LYS A 30 -9.43 5.07 -7.15
C LYS A 30 -8.53 3.90 -7.52
N VAL A 31 -8.05 3.20 -6.52
CA VAL A 31 -7.31 1.95 -6.70
C VAL A 31 -7.80 0.93 -5.69
N VAL A 32 -7.94 -0.32 -6.16
CA VAL A 32 -8.20 -1.47 -5.30
C VAL A 32 -7.05 -2.45 -5.53
N ALA A 33 -6.32 -2.73 -4.47
CA ALA A 33 -5.14 -3.58 -4.53
C ALA A 33 -5.15 -4.59 -3.39
N TYR A 34 -4.24 -5.54 -3.45
CA TYR A 34 -4.16 -6.61 -2.46
C TYR A 34 -2.74 -6.84 -1.99
N LYS A 35 -2.62 -7.13 -0.71
CA LYS A 35 -1.40 -7.62 -0.08
C LYS A 35 -1.70 -8.97 0.56
N ASN A 36 -1.01 -10.01 0.13
CA ASN A 36 -1.10 -11.32 0.75
C ASN A 36 -0.14 -11.36 1.94
N VAL A 37 -0.64 -11.66 3.11
CA VAL A 37 0.14 -11.69 4.33
C VAL A 37 0.50 -13.13 4.66
N THR A 38 1.79 -13.46 4.69
CA THR A 38 2.25 -14.82 4.96
C THR A 38 3.23 -14.82 6.12
N ILE A 39 3.47 -16.02 6.68
CA ILE A 39 4.45 -16.17 7.76
C ILE A 39 5.89 -15.83 7.31
N ASN A 40 6.11 -15.80 6.00
CA ASN A 40 7.43 -15.48 5.45
C ASN A 40 7.75 -13.98 5.41
N GLU A 41 6.86 -13.13 5.92
CA GLU A 41 7.13 -11.71 6.02
C GLU A 41 8.22 -11.44 7.05
N PRO A 42 9.26 -10.65 6.72
CA PRO A 42 10.36 -10.41 7.65
C PRO A 42 9.94 -9.81 8.99
N PHE A 43 8.89 -8.98 9.01
CA PHE A 43 8.48 -8.31 10.24
C PHE A 43 7.92 -9.26 11.30
N PHE A 44 7.49 -10.47 10.94
CA PHE A 44 6.98 -11.41 11.94
C PHE A 44 8.08 -12.01 12.82
N GLN A 45 9.34 -11.85 12.44
CA GLN A 45 10.44 -12.30 13.29
C GLN A 45 10.51 -11.51 14.58
N GLY A 46 10.11 -10.25 14.56
CA GLY A 46 10.13 -9.40 15.73
C GLY A 46 8.78 -8.97 16.28
N HIS A 47 7.72 -9.17 15.52
CA HIS A 47 6.41 -8.60 15.87
C HIS A 47 5.28 -9.64 15.76
N PHE A 48 5.21 -10.70 16.47
CA PHE A 48 6.10 -11.13 17.58
C PHE A 48 6.43 -12.61 17.34
N PRO A 49 7.58 -13.12 17.80
CA PRO A 49 7.99 -14.50 17.49
C PRO A 49 6.96 -15.56 17.84
N ASP A 50 6.30 -15.46 18.99
CA ASP A 50 5.33 -16.44 19.46
C ASP A 50 3.88 -16.07 19.14
N TYR A 51 3.66 -14.89 18.60
CA TYR A 51 2.33 -14.41 18.22
C TYR A 51 2.46 -13.42 17.06
N PRO A 52 2.59 -13.93 15.83
CA PRO A 52 2.79 -13.05 14.67
C PRO A 52 1.56 -12.22 14.35
N VAL A 53 1.75 -10.92 14.31
CA VAL A 53 0.71 -9.97 13.93
C VAL A 53 1.35 -8.86 13.10
N MET A 54 0.70 -8.46 12.01
CA MET A 54 1.25 -7.42 11.14
C MET A 54 1.22 -6.06 11.84
N PRO A 55 2.37 -5.35 11.89
CA PRO A 55 2.39 -4.02 12.49
C PRO A 55 1.42 -3.07 11.80
N GLY A 56 0.63 -2.34 12.60
CA GLY A 56 -0.36 -1.40 12.06
C GLY A 56 0.26 -0.33 11.17
N VAL A 57 1.46 0.13 11.52
CA VAL A 57 2.15 1.14 10.71
C VAL A 57 2.46 0.62 9.31
N LEU A 58 2.69 -0.69 9.15
CA LEU A 58 2.96 -1.28 7.83
C LEU A 58 1.66 -1.46 7.04
N ILE A 59 0.53 -1.65 7.70
CA ILE A 59 -0.77 -1.66 7.02
C ILE A 59 -1.02 -0.29 6.41
N VAL A 60 -0.73 0.78 7.14
CA VAL A 60 -0.85 2.15 6.64
C VAL A 60 0.12 2.39 5.48
N GLU A 61 1.33 1.87 5.58
CA GLU A 61 2.30 1.97 4.49
C GLU A 61 1.80 1.25 3.24
N ALA A 62 1.19 0.06 3.39
CA ALA A 62 0.61 -0.67 2.26
C ALA A 62 -0.49 0.15 1.58
N LEU A 63 -1.34 0.81 2.35
CA LEU A 63 -2.37 1.69 1.81
C LEU A 63 -1.74 2.88 1.09
N ALA A 64 -0.69 3.46 1.65
CA ALA A 64 0.03 4.57 1.01
C ALA A 64 0.67 4.13 -0.31
N GLN A 65 1.22 2.92 -0.37
CA GLN A 65 1.78 2.40 -1.61
C GLN A 65 0.70 2.18 -2.67
N ALA A 66 -0.46 1.66 -2.27
CA ALA A 66 -1.58 1.50 -3.19
C ALA A 66 -2.02 2.86 -3.75
N GLY A 67 -2.10 3.88 -2.90
CA GLY A 67 -2.41 5.24 -3.33
C GLY A 67 -1.35 5.80 -4.26
N ALA A 68 -0.08 5.51 -3.98
CA ALA A 68 1.02 5.95 -4.83
C ALA A 68 0.93 5.33 -6.23
N ILE A 69 0.48 4.08 -6.34
CA ILE A 69 0.26 3.46 -7.66
C ILE A 69 -0.74 4.27 -8.45
N ALA A 70 -1.86 4.67 -7.84
CA ALA A 70 -2.87 5.46 -8.51
C ALA A 70 -2.32 6.82 -8.98
N LEU A 71 -1.52 7.47 -8.14
CA LEU A 71 -0.93 8.76 -8.48
C LEU A 71 0.14 8.65 -9.56
N LEU A 72 1.08 7.73 -9.39
CA LEU A 72 2.23 7.58 -10.28
C LEU A 72 1.85 6.98 -11.63
N ASN A 73 0.68 6.36 -11.73
CA ASN A 73 0.17 5.87 -13.00
C ASN A 73 -0.30 7.01 -13.91
N LYS A 74 -0.48 8.22 -13.36
CA LYS A 74 -0.83 9.40 -14.15
C LYS A 74 0.42 9.92 -14.84
N GLU A 75 0.26 10.38 -16.09
CA GLU A 75 1.40 10.86 -16.89
C GLU A 75 2.22 11.94 -16.17
N GLU A 76 1.54 12.87 -15.53
CA GLU A 76 2.19 14.01 -14.87
C GLU A 76 3.06 13.62 -13.68
N PHE A 77 2.90 12.38 -13.13
CA PHE A 77 3.65 11.94 -11.96
C PHE A 77 4.57 10.76 -12.24
N LYS A 78 4.59 10.24 -13.45
CA LYS A 78 5.42 9.08 -13.78
C LYS A 78 6.90 9.35 -13.51
N GLY A 79 7.56 8.38 -12.92
CA GLY A 79 8.99 8.45 -12.63
C GLY A 79 9.34 9.18 -11.34
N LYS A 80 8.36 9.75 -10.65
CA LYS A 80 8.61 10.43 -9.37
C LYS A 80 8.66 9.44 -8.23
N THR A 81 9.38 9.78 -7.18
CA THR A 81 9.49 8.95 -5.98
C THR A 81 8.45 9.41 -4.97
N PRO A 82 7.57 8.50 -4.50
CA PRO A 82 6.56 8.87 -3.52
C PRO A 82 7.13 8.92 -2.10
N PHE A 83 6.72 9.91 -1.33
CA PHE A 83 7.06 10.02 0.08
C PHE A 83 5.80 10.15 0.92
N PHE A 84 5.74 9.38 1.99
CA PHE A 84 4.65 9.45 2.94
C PHE A 84 4.88 10.67 3.84
N ALA A 85 4.00 11.67 3.73
CA ALA A 85 4.17 12.93 4.45
C ALA A 85 3.44 12.96 5.79
N GLY A 86 2.37 12.18 5.94
CA GLY A 86 1.64 12.18 7.19
C GLY A 86 0.38 11.34 7.14
N ILE A 87 -0.19 11.11 8.32
CA ILE A 87 -1.38 10.31 8.49
C ILE A 87 -2.27 10.95 9.54
N ASP A 88 -3.58 10.78 9.39
CA ASP A 88 -4.55 11.36 10.29
C ASP A 88 -5.68 10.38 10.56
N LYS A 89 -6.08 10.26 11.82
CA LYS A 89 -7.23 9.47 12.27
C LYS A 89 -7.21 8.01 11.81
N VAL A 90 -6.22 7.25 12.27
CA VAL A 90 -6.12 5.83 11.94
C VAL A 90 -6.63 4.96 13.10
N ARG A 91 -7.41 3.95 12.75
CA ARG A 91 -7.91 2.96 13.70
C ARG A 91 -7.68 1.55 13.20
N PHE A 92 -7.26 0.67 14.10
CA PHE A 92 -7.09 -0.75 13.80
C PHE A 92 -8.08 -1.54 14.62
N LYS A 93 -9.13 -2.07 13.97
CA LYS A 93 -10.21 -2.80 14.63
C LYS A 93 -9.97 -4.29 14.69
N LYS A 94 -9.10 -4.80 13.83
CA LYS A 94 -8.76 -6.21 13.75
C LYS A 94 -7.28 -6.38 13.56
N GLN A 95 -6.75 -7.47 14.12
CA GLN A 95 -5.37 -7.86 13.88
C GLN A 95 -5.27 -8.53 12.51
N VAL A 96 -4.15 -8.32 11.83
CA VAL A 96 -3.83 -8.97 10.56
C VAL A 96 -2.77 -10.02 10.84
N LEU A 97 -3.10 -11.26 10.53
CA LEU A 97 -2.30 -12.42 10.85
C LEU A 97 -1.81 -13.11 9.57
N PRO A 98 -0.75 -13.94 9.68
CA PRO A 98 -0.35 -14.76 8.52
C PRO A 98 -1.52 -15.58 8.01
N GLY A 99 -1.70 -15.61 6.69
CA GLY A 99 -2.82 -16.25 6.04
C GLY A 99 -3.91 -15.30 5.59
N ASP A 100 -3.90 -14.06 6.09
CA ASP A 100 -4.87 -13.05 5.68
C ASP A 100 -4.48 -12.40 4.36
N THR A 101 -5.48 -11.91 3.65
CA THR A 101 -5.28 -11.09 2.46
C THR A 101 -5.87 -9.71 2.75
N LEU A 102 -5.05 -8.68 2.64
CA LEU A 102 -5.52 -7.31 2.82
C LEU A 102 -6.06 -6.77 1.51
N ARG A 103 -7.28 -6.24 1.56
CA ARG A 103 -7.85 -5.49 0.45
C ARG A 103 -7.59 -4.01 0.71
N LEU A 104 -6.82 -3.41 -0.17
CA LEU A 104 -6.37 -2.02 -0.03
C LEU A 104 -7.15 -1.15 -1.00
N GLU A 105 -8.06 -0.34 -0.48
CA GLU A 105 -8.86 0.55 -1.30
C GLU A 105 -8.50 1.99 -0.97
N VAL A 106 -8.08 2.74 -1.98
CA VAL A 106 -7.67 4.13 -1.81
C VAL A 106 -8.34 5.00 -2.86
N GLU A 107 -8.90 6.10 -2.41
CA GLU A 107 -9.55 7.08 -3.26
C GLU A 107 -8.76 8.38 -3.19
N ILE A 108 -8.40 8.92 -4.35
CA ILE A 108 -7.67 10.20 -4.44
C ILE A 108 -8.71 11.32 -4.41
N ILE A 109 -8.70 12.10 -3.33
CA ILE A 109 -9.68 13.16 -3.14
C ILE A 109 -9.23 14.48 -3.76
N LYS A 110 -7.91 14.75 -3.72
CA LYS A 110 -7.40 16.06 -4.07
C LYS A 110 -5.96 15.99 -4.52
N LEU A 111 -5.63 16.75 -5.57
CA LEU A 111 -4.26 16.89 -6.06
C LEU A 111 -3.88 18.37 -6.02
N ARG A 112 -2.65 18.65 -5.55
CA ARG A 112 -2.08 20.00 -5.56
C ARG A 112 -0.62 19.90 -5.96
N GLY A 113 -0.34 20.28 -7.21
CA GLY A 113 1.01 20.17 -7.72
C GLY A 113 1.50 18.74 -7.59
N SER A 114 2.58 18.51 -6.83
CA SER A 114 3.14 17.18 -6.61
C SER A 114 2.61 16.51 -5.34
N ILE A 115 1.60 17.09 -4.67
CA ILE A 115 1.04 16.56 -3.44
C ILE A 115 -0.34 15.99 -3.71
N GLY A 116 -0.56 14.73 -3.28
CA GLY A 116 -1.84 14.08 -3.39
C GLY A 116 -2.44 13.83 -2.01
N PHE A 117 -3.76 13.96 -1.91
CA PHE A 117 -4.52 13.64 -0.72
C PHE A 117 -5.49 12.53 -1.04
N GLY A 118 -5.61 11.57 -0.13
CA GLY A 118 -6.47 10.42 -0.36
C GLY A 118 -7.19 9.96 0.88
N LYS A 119 -8.23 9.17 0.65
CA LYS A 119 -8.97 8.46 1.67
C LYS A 119 -8.73 6.98 1.45
N ALA A 120 -8.40 6.24 2.53
CA ALA A 120 -8.03 4.84 2.44
C ALA A 120 -8.88 3.95 3.35
N THR A 121 -9.14 2.74 2.88
CA THR A 121 -9.90 1.74 3.64
C THR A 121 -9.24 0.39 3.51
#